data_4adc006d77595de2ff5da3464133797a
#
_entry.id   4adc006d77595de2ff5da3464133797a
#
_cell.length_a   1.000
_cell.length_b   1.000
_cell.length_c   1.000
_cell.angle_alpha   90.00
_cell.angle_beta   90.00
_cell.angle_gamma   90.00
#
_symmetry.space_group_name_H-M   'P 1'
#
loop_
_entity.id
_entity.type
_entity.pdbx_description
1 polymer ?
#
loop_
_entity_poly.entity_id
_entity_poly.type
_entity_poly.pdbx_seq_one_letter_code
_entity_poly.pdbx_strand_id
1 'polypeptide(L)'
;MGPAARTSSAPAAASGGASSAAPVAAGPQAGAAAAAGASANAGAGAGAGASASASASASAGASAGAVSAAARAKADGPAYGAELEGFAYAYPVHRYAFTSQRETLQMAYLDVRPERANGRTVVLLHGKNFCAGTWEQTIEVLAKAGYRVVAPDQIGFCKSTKPLRYQYSFQQLAHNTHALLESIGVKEATVVGHSTGGMLAVRYALMYPRDTQQLVLVNPIGLEDWKALGVPALSVDYWYARELKTSADVIRRYEQRTYYAGEWSPAYERWVQMLAGLYRGPGRDVVAWNSALVYDMIFTQPVLYEFGAIRVPTLLLIGDKDTTAIGKDVAPPDVHAKLGRYPALAKRTQAAIPGAVLYEFPALGHAPQIQDPATFHKALLDGLAPAKPAARGARAAGAAGSAGSAGE
;
A
#
# COMPACT_ATOMS: atom_id res chain seq x y z
N MET A 1 -6.01 -47.91 -55.40
CA MET A 1 -5.09 -48.89 -54.77
C MET A 1 -4.90 -48.44 -53.33
N GLY A 2 -5.65 -48.95 -52.43
CA GLY A 2 -5.38 -48.97 -51.01
C GLY A 2 -4.79 -50.30 -50.63
N PRO A 3 -4.73 -50.74 -49.40
CA PRO A 3 -4.54 -50.09 -48.09
C PRO A 3 -3.43 -50.80 -47.28
N ALA A 4 -3.10 -50.32 -46.09
CA ALA A 4 -2.73 -51.23 -44.99
C ALA A 4 -2.77 -50.49 -43.64
N ALA A 5 -3.67 -50.95 -42.80
CA ALA A 5 -3.68 -50.81 -41.35
C ALA A 5 -2.78 -51.85 -40.69
N ARG A 6 -2.32 -51.59 -39.44
CA ARG A 6 -2.17 -52.53 -38.31
C ARG A 6 -1.44 -51.77 -37.19
N THR A 7 -1.93 -51.68 -36.06
CA THR A 7 -2.30 -52.45 -34.84
C THR A 7 -1.32 -52.09 -33.71
N SER A 8 -1.85 -51.49 -32.65
CA SER A 8 -2.04 -52.07 -31.31
C SER A 8 -0.84 -52.74 -30.66
N SER A 9 -0.38 -52.17 -29.55
CA SER A 9 -0.17 -52.98 -28.33
C SER A 9 0.26 -52.08 -27.16
N ALA A 10 -0.53 -52.10 -26.09
CA ALA A 10 -0.02 -51.90 -24.72
C ALA A 10 0.48 -53.25 -24.20
N PRO A 11 1.39 -53.26 -23.25
CA PRO A 11 1.11 -53.94 -21.98
C PRO A 11 1.59 -53.15 -20.78
N ALA A 12 0.83 -53.17 -19.74
CA ALA A 12 0.82 -54.10 -18.59
C ALA A 12 1.61 -53.57 -17.38
N ALA A 13 0.92 -53.53 -16.29
CA ALA A 13 1.32 -53.13 -14.95
C ALA A 13 2.34 -54.13 -14.31
N ALA A 14 3.19 -53.62 -13.43
CA ALA A 14 3.81 -54.37 -12.34
C ALA A 14 4.08 -53.35 -11.23
N SER A 15 3.37 -53.33 -10.15
CA SER A 15 3.51 -53.98 -8.87
C SER A 15 4.78 -53.65 -8.08
N GLY A 16 4.63 -52.91 -6.97
CA GLY A 16 5.15 -53.30 -5.68
C GLY A 16 6.49 -52.70 -5.30
N GLY A 17 6.50 -51.86 -4.27
CA GLY A 17 7.68 -51.44 -3.57
C GLY A 17 7.35 -50.58 -2.34
N ALA A 18 6.88 -51.19 -1.27
CA ALA A 18 6.81 -50.54 0.02
C ALA A 18 8.22 -50.32 0.56
N SER A 19 8.54 -49.10 0.95
CA SER A 19 9.72 -48.80 1.74
C SER A 19 9.33 -47.95 2.93
N SER A 20 9.59 -48.56 4.06
CA SER A 20 9.48 -48.21 5.45
C SER A 20 9.90 -46.79 5.83
N ALA A 21 9.05 -46.16 6.60
CA ALA A 21 9.39 -45.00 7.41
C ALA A 21 10.33 -45.40 8.55
N ALA A 22 11.45 -44.71 8.69
CA ALA A 22 12.28 -44.75 9.89
C ALA A 22 11.92 -43.56 10.79
N PRO A 23 11.90 -43.71 12.11
CA PRO A 23 11.55 -42.67 13.04
C PRO A 23 12.72 -41.73 13.31
N VAL A 24 12.44 -40.42 13.31
CA VAL A 24 13.38 -39.40 13.75
C VAL A 24 13.41 -39.36 15.26
N ALA A 25 14.60 -39.56 15.81
CA ALA A 25 14.90 -39.55 17.22
C ALA A 25 14.72 -38.18 17.86
N ALA A 26 14.10 -38.17 19.03
CA ALA A 26 14.02 -37.03 19.93
C ALA A 26 15.40 -36.81 20.59
N GLY A 27 15.92 -35.60 20.51
CA GLY A 27 17.10 -35.14 21.24
C GLY A 27 16.69 -34.45 22.53
N PRO A 28 17.59 -34.28 23.50
CA PRO A 28 17.24 -34.28 24.93
C PRO A 28 16.86 -32.90 25.49
N GLN A 29 15.92 -32.93 26.40
CA GLN A 29 15.63 -31.86 27.36
C GLN A 29 16.78 -31.79 28.41
N ALA A 30 17.25 -30.58 28.66
CA ALA A 30 18.00 -30.22 29.86
C ALA A 30 17.27 -29.02 30.45
N GLY A 31 16.68 -29.02 31.57
CA GLY A 31 17.22 -29.33 32.89
C GLY A 31 17.25 -28.01 33.64
N ALA A 32 16.14 -27.75 34.43
CA ALA A 32 16.06 -26.62 35.36
C ALA A 32 17.06 -26.75 36.49
N ALA A 33 17.70 -25.65 36.89
CA ALA A 33 18.32 -25.51 38.18
C ALA A 33 17.95 -24.15 38.77
N ALA A 34 17.17 -24.23 39.85
CA ALA A 34 16.90 -23.15 40.78
C ALA A 34 18.09 -22.99 41.73
N ALA A 35 18.47 -21.79 42.07
CA ALA A 35 19.23 -21.48 43.25
C ALA A 35 18.67 -20.23 43.93
N ALA A 36 18.11 -20.44 45.08
CA ALA A 36 17.70 -19.43 46.03
C ALA A 36 18.91 -18.83 46.76
N GLY A 37 18.83 -17.56 47.08
CA GLY A 37 19.77 -16.89 47.97
C GLY A 37 19.09 -15.69 48.63
N ALA A 38 18.54 -15.95 49.83
CA ALA A 38 18.02 -14.94 50.73
C ALA A 38 19.16 -14.27 51.49
N SER A 39 19.09 -12.97 51.71
CA SER A 39 19.66 -12.38 52.93
C SER A 39 18.92 -11.10 53.29
N ALA A 40 18.30 -11.17 54.44
CA ALA A 40 17.69 -10.05 55.15
C ALA A 40 18.76 -9.20 55.82
N ASN A 41 18.54 -7.90 55.93
CA ASN A 41 18.94 -7.21 57.15
C ASN A 41 18.01 -6.03 57.46
N ALA A 42 17.53 -6.03 58.69
CA ALA A 42 16.64 -5.05 59.27
C ALA A 42 17.47 -3.92 59.87
N GLY A 43 16.92 -2.72 59.81
CA GLY A 43 17.43 -1.55 60.54
C GLY A 43 16.30 -0.56 60.77
N ALA A 44 15.76 -0.60 61.99
CA ALA A 44 14.75 0.34 62.47
C ALA A 44 15.42 1.66 62.91
N GLY A 45 14.79 2.79 62.57
CA GLY A 45 15.12 4.08 63.08
C GLY A 45 13.92 5.02 63.01
N ALA A 46 13.29 5.24 64.16
CA ALA A 46 12.18 6.18 64.35
C ALA A 46 12.65 7.63 64.36
N GLY A 47 11.90 8.52 63.76
CA GLY A 47 12.06 9.94 63.89
C GLY A 47 10.82 10.68 63.41
N ALA A 48 9.99 11.09 64.38
CA ALA A 48 8.79 11.88 64.17
C ALA A 48 9.12 13.37 63.88
N GLY A 49 8.31 14.03 63.08
CA GLY A 49 8.15 15.47 63.09
C GLY A 49 8.25 16.20 61.76
N ALA A 50 7.12 16.71 61.34
CA ALA A 50 6.84 17.92 60.56
C ALA A 50 5.88 17.69 59.39
N SER A 51 4.59 17.69 59.70
CA SER A 51 3.51 17.99 58.75
C SER A 51 3.46 19.50 58.47
N ALA A 52 3.06 19.80 57.23
CA ALA A 52 2.65 21.09 56.67
C ALA A 52 3.71 21.84 55.86
N SER A 53 3.62 21.66 54.56
CA SER A 53 3.75 22.63 53.45
C SER A 53 4.26 22.03 52.14
N ALA A 54 3.57 20.99 51.62
CA ALA A 54 3.90 20.42 50.29
C ALA A 54 2.78 20.46 49.26
N SER A 55 1.64 21.15 49.52
CA SER A 55 0.51 21.15 48.57
C SER A 55 0.43 22.35 47.62
N ALA A 56 1.27 23.38 47.74
CA ALA A 56 1.20 24.55 46.86
C ALA A 56 2.22 24.54 45.71
N SER A 57 3.28 23.72 45.76
CA SER A 57 4.32 23.69 44.71
C SER A 57 4.08 22.64 43.62
N ALA A 58 3.23 21.63 43.86
CA ALA A 58 2.94 20.60 42.87
C ALA A 58 1.97 21.05 41.77
N SER A 59 1.05 21.97 42.05
CA SER A 59 0.09 22.51 41.07
C SER A 59 0.72 23.54 40.14
N ALA A 60 1.68 24.29 40.57
CA ALA A 60 2.37 25.27 39.72
C ALA A 60 3.39 24.60 38.80
N GLY A 61 4.04 23.52 39.21
CA GLY A 61 4.94 22.72 38.34
C GLY A 61 4.22 21.96 37.28
N ALA A 62 3.04 21.39 37.58
CA ALA A 62 2.23 20.64 36.61
C ALA A 62 1.60 21.56 35.54
N SER A 63 1.15 22.76 35.92
CA SER A 63 0.61 23.74 34.98
C SER A 63 1.71 24.38 34.10
N ALA A 64 2.89 24.66 34.59
CA ALA A 64 4.00 25.16 33.79
C ALA A 64 4.56 24.11 32.84
N GLY A 65 4.61 22.82 33.25
CA GLY A 65 4.98 21.70 32.40
C GLY A 65 3.97 21.45 31.29
N ALA A 66 2.68 21.51 31.60
CA ALA A 66 1.59 21.33 30.61
C ALA A 66 1.55 22.50 29.61
N VAL A 67 1.73 23.75 30.07
CA VAL A 67 1.81 24.93 29.18
C VAL A 67 3.05 24.86 28.29
N SER A 68 4.20 24.40 28.79
CA SER A 68 5.43 24.23 27.99
C SER A 68 5.29 23.07 26.98
N ALA A 69 4.64 21.97 27.33
CA ALA A 69 4.37 20.87 26.42
C ALA A 69 3.35 21.26 25.32
N ALA A 70 2.28 21.96 25.68
CA ALA A 70 1.31 22.48 24.72
C ALA A 70 1.90 23.58 23.81
N ALA A 71 2.80 24.43 24.34
CA ALA A 71 3.53 25.45 23.58
C ALA A 71 4.54 24.78 22.59
N ARG A 72 5.25 23.73 23.03
CA ARG A 72 6.12 22.93 22.15
C ARG A 72 5.32 22.22 21.07
N ALA A 73 4.17 21.59 21.41
CA ALA A 73 3.29 20.96 20.44
C ALA A 73 2.76 21.94 19.38
N LYS A 74 2.53 23.21 19.74
CA LYS A 74 2.19 24.27 18.77
C LYS A 74 3.35 24.71 17.91
N ALA A 75 4.59 24.65 18.41
CA ALA A 75 5.79 24.98 17.64
C ALA A 75 6.14 23.91 16.59
N ASP A 76 5.75 22.64 16.83
CA ASP A 76 6.08 21.52 15.95
C ASP A 76 5.06 21.27 14.82
N GLY A 77 3.95 22.01 14.79
CA GLY A 77 2.88 21.90 13.77
C GLY A 77 1.61 21.20 14.27
N PRO A 78 0.62 20.97 13.39
CA PRO A 78 -0.69 20.43 13.77
C PRO A 78 -0.60 18.98 14.26
N ALA A 79 -1.51 18.62 15.18
CA ALA A 79 -1.76 17.25 15.62
C ALA A 79 -3.13 16.81 15.08
N TYR A 80 -3.22 15.60 14.54
CA TYR A 80 -4.44 15.04 13.97
C TYR A 80 -4.90 13.79 14.73
N GLY A 81 -6.20 13.47 14.65
CA GLY A 81 -6.72 12.21 15.17
C GLY A 81 -6.20 10.98 14.40
N ALA A 82 -6.52 9.79 14.92
CA ALA A 82 -6.07 8.53 14.32
C ALA A 82 -6.58 8.33 12.88
N GLU A 83 -7.77 8.82 12.57
CA GLU A 83 -8.34 8.83 11.21
C GLU A 83 -8.12 10.18 10.49
N LEU A 84 -6.99 10.82 10.79
CA LEU A 84 -6.57 12.09 10.19
C LEU A 84 -7.64 13.20 10.36
N GLU A 85 -8.37 13.18 11.47
CA GLU A 85 -9.31 14.23 11.84
C GLU A 85 -8.56 15.55 12.02
N GLY A 86 -9.10 16.61 11.47
CA GLY A 86 -8.50 17.94 11.47
C GLY A 86 -7.65 18.25 10.23
N PHE A 87 -7.32 17.26 9.38
CA PHE A 87 -6.69 17.52 8.08
C PHE A 87 -7.75 17.50 6.96
N ALA A 88 -7.86 18.59 6.21
CA ALA A 88 -8.83 18.71 5.11
C ALA A 88 -8.28 18.14 3.80
N TYR A 89 -9.09 17.35 3.09
CA TYR A 89 -8.87 16.99 1.70
C TYR A 89 -9.50 18.04 0.77
N ALA A 90 -8.99 18.14 -0.44
CA ALA A 90 -9.52 19.08 -1.44
C ALA A 90 -10.92 18.68 -1.96
N TYR A 91 -11.30 17.42 -1.80
CA TYR A 91 -12.57 16.86 -2.26
C TYR A 91 -13.36 16.24 -1.11
N PRO A 92 -14.71 16.12 -1.24
CA PRO A 92 -15.53 15.47 -0.24
C PRO A 92 -15.09 14.04 0.04
N VAL A 93 -15.06 13.68 1.33
CA VAL A 93 -14.69 12.33 1.80
C VAL A 93 -15.98 11.54 2.03
N HIS A 94 -16.07 10.40 1.37
CA HIS A 94 -17.12 9.40 1.56
C HIS A 94 -16.61 8.26 2.45
N ARG A 95 -17.51 7.46 3.00
CA ARG A 95 -17.18 6.31 3.83
C ARG A 95 -17.94 5.08 3.38
N TYR A 96 -17.21 3.98 3.20
CA TYR A 96 -17.74 2.65 2.93
C TYR A 96 -17.53 1.78 4.16
N ALA A 97 -18.66 1.39 4.80
CA ALA A 97 -18.66 0.53 5.98
C ALA A 97 -18.80 -0.94 5.55
N PHE A 98 -18.00 -1.82 6.11
CA PHE A 98 -18.03 -3.25 5.83
C PHE A 98 -17.45 -4.06 7.02
N THR A 99 -17.63 -5.36 6.98
CA THR A 99 -17.01 -6.28 7.96
C THR A 99 -15.89 -7.05 7.28
N SER A 100 -14.71 -7.06 7.89
CA SER A 100 -13.56 -7.86 7.44
C SER A 100 -12.85 -8.41 8.66
N GLN A 101 -12.43 -9.69 8.60
CA GLN A 101 -11.74 -10.38 9.68
C GLN A 101 -12.43 -10.25 11.05
N ARG A 102 -13.79 -10.24 11.03
CA ARG A 102 -14.68 -10.10 12.20
C ARG A 102 -14.64 -8.71 12.88
N GLU A 103 -14.06 -7.71 12.24
CA GLU A 103 -14.07 -6.32 12.68
C GLU A 103 -14.95 -5.48 11.75
N THR A 104 -15.68 -4.52 12.33
CA THR A 104 -16.42 -3.50 11.55
C THR A 104 -15.46 -2.38 11.19
N LEU A 105 -15.28 -2.16 9.90
CA LEU A 105 -14.31 -1.23 9.34
C LEU A 105 -15.01 -0.18 8.48
N GLN A 106 -14.38 0.97 8.34
CA GLN A 106 -14.77 2.02 7.40
C GLN A 106 -13.60 2.39 6.52
N MET A 107 -13.77 2.30 5.21
CA MET A 107 -12.84 2.81 4.21
C MET A 107 -13.28 4.20 3.78
N ALA A 108 -12.45 5.20 4.02
CA ALA A 108 -12.65 6.53 3.49
C ALA A 108 -12.23 6.57 2.02
N TYR A 109 -12.93 7.32 1.19
CA TYR A 109 -12.58 7.48 -0.22
C TYR A 109 -13.07 8.80 -0.79
N LEU A 110 -12.43 9.22 -1.87
CA LEU A 110 -12.86 10.32 -2.73
C LEU A 110 -13.54 9.73 -3.97
N ASP A 111 -14.65 10.30 -4.42
CA ASP A 111 -15.33 9.94 -5.67
C ASP A 111 -15.65 11.24 -6.44
N VAL A 112 -14.79 11.58 -7.37
CA VAL A 112 -14.89 12.82 -8.13
C VAL A 112 -15.42 12.53 -9.53
N ARG A 113 -16.56 13.11 -9.85
CA ARG A 113 -17.22 12.97 -11.15
C ARG A 113 -16.84 14.13 -12.05
N PRO A 114 -16.52 13.88 -13.33
CA PRO A 114 -16.20 14.94 -14.28
C PRO A 114 -17.47 15.68 -14.72
N GLU A 115 -17.31 16.93 -15.12
CA GLU A 115 -18.43 17.71 -15.73
C GLU A 115 -18.89 17.07 -17.05
N ARG A 116 -17.96 16.56 -17.84
CA ARG A 116 -18.22 15.86 -19.11
C ARG A 116 -17.58 14.48 -19.05
N ALA A 117 -18.41 13.48 -18.82
CA ALA A 117 -17.93 12.11 -18.66
C ALA A 117 -17.51 11.48 -19.98
N ASN A 118 -16.33 10.84 -19.99
CA ASN A 118 -15.85 10.00 -21.08
C ASN A 118 -16.26 8.51 -20.90
N GLY A 119 -17.05 8.19 -19.87
CA GLY A 119 -17.51 6.85 -19.54
C GLY A 119 -16.48 5.96 -18.85
N ARG A 120 -15.31 6.49 -18.48
CA ARG A 120 -14.21 5.73 -17.89
C ARG A 120 -13.96 6.12 -16.44
N THR A 121 -13.50 5.15 -15.65
CA THR A 121 -13.13 5.37 -14.25
C THR A 121 -11.63 5.11 -14.07
N VAL A 122 -10.99 5.94 -13.26
CA VAL A 122 -9.62 5.75 -12.77
C VAL A 122 -9.66 5.58 -11.26
N VAL A 123 -9.00 4.54 -10.76
CA VAL A 123 -8.81 4.30 -9.32
C VAL A 123 -7.37 4.61 -8.95
N LEU A 124 -7.16 5.45 -7.93
CA LEU A 124 -5.85 5.91 -7.49
C LEU A 124 -5.49 5.29 -6.14
N LEU A 125 -4.52 4.40 -6.11
CA LEU A 125 -4.05 3.70 -4.91
C LEU A 125 -2.76 4.35 -4.40
N HIS A 126 -2.82 4.92 -3.19
CA HIS A 126 -1.71 5.65 -2.58
C HIS A 126 -0.59 4.76 -2.04
N GLY A 127 0.59 5.33 -1.82
CA GLY A 127 1.71 4.69 -1.14
C GLY A 127 1.60 4.72 0.39
N LYS A 128 2.53 4.04 1.09
CA LYS A 128 2.50 3.88 2.56
C LYS A 128 2.49 5.23 3.31
N ASN A 129 3.28 6.20 2.86
CA ASN A 129 3.38 7.51 3.51
C ASN A 129 2.45 8.56 2.89
N PHE A 130 1.47 8.14 2.13
CA PHE A 130 0.55 8.97 1.38
C PHE A 130 -0.89 8.61 1.70
N CYS A 131 -1.80 9.48 1.29
CA CYS A 131 -3.24 9.37 1.45
C CYS A 131 -3.95 9.63 0.12
N ALA A 132 -5.24 9.33 0.03
CA ALA A 132 -6.07 9.72 -1.11
C ALA A 132 -5.95 11.22 -1.43
N GLY A 133 -5.84 12.07 -0.39
CA GLY A 133 -5.69 13.52 -0.54
C GLY A 133 -4.41 13.94 -1.28
N THR A 134 -3.35 13.13 -1.28
CA THR A 134 -2.11 13.45 -2.02
C THR A 134 -2.26 13.39 -3.54
N TRP A 135 -3.35 12.80 -4.01
CA TRP A 135 -3.71 12.73 -5.43
C TRP A 135 -4.50 13.96 -5.93
N GLU A 136 -4.69 15.02 -5.11
CA GLU A 136 -5.59 16.14 -5.42
C GLU A 136 -5.39 16.73 -6.83
N GLN A 137 -4.15 16.97 -7.25
CA GLN A 137 -3.84 17.51 -8.58
C GLN A 137 -4.08 16.47 -9.69
N THR A 138 -3.76 15.20 -9.43
CA THR A 138 -4.02 14.10 -10.38
C THR A 138 -5.52 13.91 -10.57
N ILE A 139 -6.31 13.98 -9.49
CA ILE A 139 -7.78 13.93 -9.54
C ILE A 139 -8.32 15.07 -10.41
N GLU A 140 -7.84 16.29 -10.18
CA GLU A 140 -8.27 17.47 -10.96
C GLU A 140 -8.03 17.28 -12.46
N VAL A 141 -6.82 16.86 -12.83
CA VAL A 141 -6.42 16.68 -14.24
C VAL A 141 -7.24 15.57 -14.91
N LEU A 142 -7.41 14.44 -14.23
CA LEU A 142 -8.20 13.32 -14.74
C LEU A 142 -9.70 13.67 -14.87
N ALA A 143 -10.27 14.39 -13.89
CA ALA A 143 -11.65 14.83 -13.94
C ALA A 143 -11.87 15.83 -15.09
N LYS A 144 -10.94 16.78 -15.31
CA LYS A 144 -10.97 17.68 -16.48
C LYS A 144 -10.90 16.94 -17.81
N ALA A 145 -10.18 15.81 -17.85
CA ALA A 145 -10.09 14.92 -19.02
C ALA A 145 -11.31 13.96 -19.15
N GLY A 146 -12.33 14.12 -18.32
CA GLY A 146 -13.59 13.38 -18.40
C GLY A 146 -13.64 12.06 -17.66
N TYR A 147 -12.65 11.71 -16.85
CA TYR A 147 -12.66 10.47 -16.05
C TYR A 147 -13.40 10.66 -14.72
N ARG A 148 -14.21 9.66 -14.32
CA ARG A 148 -14.57 9.51 -12.91
C ARG A 148 -13.34 9.06 -12.16
N VAL A 149 -13.02 9.68 -11.02
CA VAL A 149 -11.83 9.34 -10.24
C VAL A 149 -12.24 8.89 -8.84
N VAL A 150 -11.80 7.68 -8.47
CA VAL A 150 -12.00 7.13 -7.13
C VAL A 150 -10.65 6.95 -6.46
N ALA A 151 -10.48 7.52 -5.28
CA ALA A 151 -9.23 7.41 -4.51
C ALA A 151 -9.54 6.97 -3.08
N PRO A 152 -9.39 5.68 -2.74
CA PRO A 152 -9.56 5.20 -1.37
C PRO A 152 -8.33 5.48 -0.51
N ASP A 153 -8.53 5.81 0.76
CA ASP A 153 -7.57 5.55 1.82
C ASP A 153 -7.68 4.07 2.20
N GLN A 154 -6.61 3.31 2.08
CA GLN A 154 -6.63 1.90 2.43
C GLN A 154 -6.84 1.70 3.95
N ILE A 155 -7.42 0.56 4.36
CA ILE A 155 -7.52 0.21 5.78
C ILE A 155 -6.14 0.26 6.43
N GLY A 156 -6.06 0.88 7.60
CA GLY A 156 -4.80 1.15 8.31
C GLY A 156 -4.20 2.51 7.99
N PHE A 157 -4.73 3.24 7.01
CA PHE A 157 -4.17 4.52 6.55
C PHE A 157 -5.15 5.68 6.74
N CYS A 158 -4.59 6.86 6.92
CA CYS A 158 -5.20 8.18 6.78
C CYS A 158 -6.60 8.30 7.40
N LYS A 159 -7.65 8.50 6.61
CA LYS A 159 -9.03 8.66 7.11
C LYS A 159 -9.81 7.35 7.24
N SER A 160 -9.19 6.20 6.95
CA SER A 160 -9.78 4.89 7.14
C SER A 160 -9.49 4.32 8.53
N THR A 161 -10.30 3.34 8.96
CA THR A 161 -10.14 2.64 10.24
C THR A 161 -8.76 2.00 10.38
N LYS A 162 -8.21 2.06 11.58
CA LYS A 162 -6.96 1.44 11.99
C LYS A 162 -7.23 0.30 12.98
N PRO A 163 -7.47 -0.92 12.47
CA PRO A 163 -7.80 -2.05 13.31
C PRO A 163 -6.60 -2.51 14.16
N LEU A 164 -6.88 -3.02 15.35
CA LEU A 164 -5.83 -3.51 16.26
C LEU A 164 -5.42 -4.95 15.97
N ARG A 165 -6.31 -5.75 15.39
CA ARG A 165 -6.12 -7.19 15.16
C ARG A 165 -6.45 -7.54 13.70
N TYR A 166 -5.64 -7.03 12.79
CA TYR A 166 -5.86 -7.20 11.36
C TYR A 166 -4.65 -7.82 10.71
N GLN A 167 -4.84 -8.92 10.01
CA GLN A 167 -3.81 -9.54 9.20
C GLN A 167 -3.79 -8.85 7.83
N TYR A 168 -2.81 -8.00 7.62
CA TYR A 168 -2.62 -7.32 6.35
C TYR A 168 -2.13 -8.28 5.26
N SER A 169 -2.77 -8.22 4.11
CA SER A 169 -2.27 -8.83 2.87
C SER A 169 -2.70 -7.98 1.67
N PHE A 170 -1.91 -8.02 0.59
CA PHE A 170 -2.29 -7.35 -0.64
C PHE A 170 -3.59 -7.93 -1.21
N GLN A 171 -3.84 -9.23 -1.02
CA GLN A 171 -5.10 -9.88 -1.41
C GLN A 171 -6.29 -9.28 -0.66
N GLN A 172 -6.17 -9.10 0.66
CA GLN A 172 -7.25 -8.53 1.45
C GLN A 172 -7.50 -7.06 1.11
N LEU A 173 -6.44 -6.26 0.92
CA LEU A 173 -6.59 -4.86 0.51
C LEU A 173 -7.18 -4.74 -0.90
N ALA A 174 -6.80 -5.60 -1.84
CA ALA A 174 -7.39 -5.67 -3.17
C ALA A 174 -8.87 -6.05 -3.10
N HIS A 175 -9.23 -7.04 -2.28
CA HIS A 175 -10.62 -7.43 -2.06
C HIS A 175 -11.46 -6.28 -1.47
N ASN A 176 -10.95 -5.60 -0.45
CA ASN A 176 -11.64 -4.45 0.15
C ASN A 176 -11.85 -3.32 -0.88
N THR A 177 -10.84 -3.05 -1.70
CA THR A 177 -10.91 -2.05 -2.76
C THR A 177 -11.95 -2.44 -3.81
N HIS A 178 -11.98 -3.71 -4.22
CA HIS A 178 -12.94 -4.21 -5.20
C HIS A 178 -14.38 -4.11 -4.66
N ALA A 179 -14.62 -4.53 -3.42
CA ALA A 179 -15.93 -4.43 -2.77
C ALA A 179 -16.42 -2.97 -2.64
N LEU A 180 -15.52 -2.03 -2.34
CA LEU A 180 -15.84 -0.60 -2.39
C LEU A 180 -16.29 -0.21 -3.79
N LEU A 181 -15.52 -0.56 -4.84
CA LEU A 181 -15.82 -0.18 -6.22
C LEU A 181 -17.17 -0.75 -6.70
N GLU A 182 -17.46 -2.01 -6.37
CA GLU A 182 -18.76 -2.63 -6.64
C GLU A 182 -19.89 -1.86 -5.95
N SER A 183 -19.73 -1.48 -4.67
CA SER A 183 -20.74 -0.79 -3.87
C SER A 183 -21.14 0.59 -4.44
N ILE A 184 -20.24 1.22 -5.20
CA ILE A 184 -20.47 2.52 -5.85
C ILE A 184 -20.69 2.41 -7.37
N GLY A 185 -20.91 1.18 -7.86
CA GLY A 185 -21.27 0.88 -9.24
C GLY A 185 -20.12 1.01 -10.24
N VAL A 186 -18.86 0.88 -9.82
CA VAL A 186 -17.70 0.81 -10.71
C VAL A 186 -17.45 -0.65 -11.10
N LYS A 187 -17.68 -0.99 -12.36
CA LYS A 187 -17.51 -2.36 -12.90
C LYS A 187 -16.11 -2.58 -13.45
N GLU A 188 -15.57 -1.58 -14.16
CA GLU A 188 -14.24 -1.63 -14.74
C GLU A 188 -13.52 -0.31 -14.50
N ALA A 189 -12.21 -0.36 -14.27
CA ALA A 189 -11.40 0.84 -14.05
C ALA A 189 -9.97 0.68 -14.57
N THR A 190 -9.34 1.82 -14.91
CA THR A 190 -7.88 1.91 -14.91
C THR A 190 -7.41 2.01 -13.47
N VAL A 191 -6.54 1.10 -13.05
CA VAL A 191 -5.99 1.07 -11.68
C VAL A 191 -4.59 1.65 -11.68
N VAL A 192 -4.43 2.79 -11.02
CA VAL A 192 -3.16 3.51 -10.87
C VAL A 192 -2.64 3.28 -9.46
N GLY A 193 -1.44 2.76 -9.31
CA GLY A 193 -0.84 2.52 -7.99
C GLY A 193 0.53 3.18 -7.85
N HIS A 194 0.70 3.98 -6.79
CA HIS A 194 1.97 4.59 -6.43
C HIS A 194 2.65 3.84 -5.28
N SER A 195 3.94 3.57 -5.38
CA SER A 195 4.73 2.98 -4.29
C SER A 195 4.13 1.63 -3.82
N THR A 196 3.77 1.48 -2.55
CA THR A 196 3.02 0.32 -2.01
C THR A 196 1.69 0.13 -2.71
N GLY A 197 1.01 1.23 -3.10
CA GLY A 197 -0.19 1.18 -3.94
C GLY A 197 0.07 0.53 -5.30
N GLY A 198 1.31 0.56 -5.80
CA GLY A 198 1.72 -0.17 -7.00
C GLY A 198 1.74 -1.69 -6.79
N MET A 199 2.24 -2.18 -5.65
CA MET A 199 2.14 -3.61 -5.29
C MET A 199 0.67 -4.03 -5.16
N LEU A 200 -0.16 -3.18 -4.53
CA LEU A 200 -1.60 -3.41 -4.42
C LEU A 200 -2.28 -3.43 -5.79
N ALA A 201 -1.93 -2.50 -6.69
CA ALA A 201 -2.47 -2.44 -8.05
C ALA A 201 -2.13 -3.69 -8.87
N VAL A 202 -0.90 -4.21 -8.74
CA VAL A 202 -0.50 -5.50 -9.33
C VAL A 202 -1.38 -6.62 -8.80
N ARG A 203 -1.54 -6.71 -7.47
CA ARG A 203 -2.40 -7.72 -6.85
C ARG A 203 -3.85 -7.60 -7.30
N TYR A 204 -4.36 -6.38 -7.38
CA TYR A 204 -5.71 -6.11 -7.87
C TYR A 204 -5.90 -6.60 -9.33
N ALA A 205 -4.99 -6.23 -10.22
CA ALA A 205 -5.05 -6.64 -11.63
C ALA A 205 -4.95 -8.16 -11.83
N LEU A 206 -4.19 -8.86 -10.97
CA LEU A 206 -4.09 -10.32 -10.98
C LEU A 206 -5.37 -11.01 -10.48
N MET A 207 -6.03 -10.44 -9.45
CA MET A 207 -7.26 -10.99 -8.89
C MET A 207 -8.50 -10.65 -9.72
N TYR A 208 -8.54 -9.45 -10.31
CA TYR A 208 -9.70 -8.90 -11.03
C TYR A 208 -9.33 -8.45 -12.45
N PRO A 209 -8.80 -9.34 -13.31
CA PRO A 209 -8.32 -8.95 -14.65
C PRO A 209 -9.45 -8.52 -15.58
N ARG A 210 -10.70 -8.93 -15.33
CA ARG A 210 -11.87 -8.52 -16.13
C ARG A 210 -12.34 -7.12 -15.79
N ASP A 211 -12.12 -6.70 -14.55
CA ASP A 211 -12.55 -5.41 -14.01
C ASP A 211 -11.44 -4.36 -14.08
N THR A 212 -10.25 -4.77 -14.56
CA THR A 212 -9.09 -3.90 -14.77
C THR A 212 -8.93 -3.60 -16.26
N GLN A 213 -9.23 -2.36 -16.66
CA GLN A 213 -9.05 -1.91 -18.05
C GLN A 213 -7.58 -1.70 -18.40
N GLN A 214 -6.82 -1.18 -17.44
CA GLN A 214 -5.39 -0.93 -17.55
C GLN A 214 -4.77 -0.85 -16.16
N LEU A 215 -3.54 -1.31 -16.04
CA LEU A 215 -2.68 -1.15 -14.86
C LEU A 215 -1.68 -0.02 -15.12
N VAL A 216 -1.59 0.96 -14.20
CA VAL A 216 -0.59 2.02 -14.25
C VAL A 216 0.22 1.99 -12.95
N LEU A 217 1.52 1.84 -13.07
CA LEU A 217 2.44 1.74 -11.95
C LEU A 217 3.33 2.99 -11.89
N VAL A 218 3.16 3.77 -10.82
CA VAL A 218 3.90 5.01 -10.57
C VAL A 218 4.93 4.74 -9.50
N ASN A 219 6.20 4.71 -9.85
CA ASN A 219 7.30 4.37 -8.93
C ASN A 219 6.92 3.28 -7.92
N PRO A 220 6.41 2.11 -8.38
CA PRO A 220 6.01 1.05 -7.47
C PRO A 220 7.22 0.54 -6.69
N ILE A 221 7.03 0.18 -5.42
CA ILE A 221 8.02 -0.63 -4.70
C ILE A 221 7.76 -2.13 -5.00
N GLY A 222 8.65 -3.02 -4.50
CA GLY A 222 8.50 -4.46 -4.75
C GLY A 222 8.89 -4.90 -6.16
N LEU A 223 9.68 -4.10 -6.88
CA LEU A 223 10.32 -4.47 -8.14
C LEU A 223 11.55 -5.37 -7.94
N GLU A 224 11.94 -5.57 -6.70
CA GLU A 224 13.01 -6.46 -6.25
C GLU A 224 12.58 -7.18 -4.97
N ASP A 225 13.07 -8.40 -4.75
CA ASP A 225 12.84 -9.14 -3.50
C ASP A 225 13.98 -8.86 -2.52
N TRP A 226 13.71 -8.00 -1.55
CA TRP A 226 14.68 -7.59 -0.55
C TRP A 226 15.21 -8.75 0.29
N LYS A 227 14.35 -9.76 0.60
CA LYS A 227 14.76 -10.98 1.32
C LYS A 227 15.77 -11.78 0.52
N ALA A 228 15.45 -12.02 -0.76
CA ALA A 228 16.35 -12.77 -1.66
C ALA A 228 17.66 -12.04 -1.91
N LEU A 229 17.69 -10.70 -1.78
CA LEU A 229 18.90 -9.89 -1.92
C LEU A 229 19.71 -9.80 -0.62
N GLY A 230 19.20 -10.31 0.50
CA GLY A 230 19.92 -10.37 1.78
C GLY A 230 19.59 -9.22 2.74
N VAL A 231 18.47 -8.51 2.55
CA VAL A 231 17.96 -7.57 3.56
C VAL A 231 17.47 -8.36 4.77
N PRO A 232 17.91 -8.04 6.00
CA PRO A 232 17.46 -8.72 7.20
C PRO A 232 15.95 -8.61 7.42
N ALA A 233 15.30 -9.70 7.79
CA ALA A 233 13.92 -9.66 8.26
C ALA A 233 13.85 -8.96 9.62
N LEU A 234 12.98 -7.97 9.73
CA LEU A 234 12.76 -7.21 10.97
C LEU A 234 11.39 -7.57 11.53
N SER A 235 11.31 -7.70 12.86
CA SER A 235 10.03 -7.99 13.52
C SER A 235 9.06 -6.81 13.45
N VAL A 236 7.77 -7.08 13.59
CA VAL A 236 6.73 -6.05 13.72
C VAL A 236 7.04 -5.09 14.89
N ASP A 237 7.55 -5.63 16.02
CA ASP A 237 7.93 -4.80 17.18
C ASP A 237 9.07 -3.84 16.86
N TYR A 238 10.04 -4.27 16.03
CA TYR A 238 11.11 -3.38 15.55
C TYR A 238 10.52 -2.23 14.71
N TRP A 239 9.65 -2.54 13.76
CA TRP A 239 8.99 -1.53 12.94
C TRP A 239 8.13 -0.59 13.78
N TYR A 240 7.38 -1.12 14.76
CA TYR A 240 6.59 -0.31 15.68
C TYR A 240 7.44 0.66 16.51
N ALA A 241 8.51 0.16 17.13
CA ALA A 241 9.43 1.01 17.88
C ALA A 241 10.09 2.09 17.00
N ARG A 242 10.32 1.81 15.72
CA ARG A 242 10.84 2.77 14.74
C ARG A 242 9.78 3.80 14.37
N GLU A 243 8.57 3.39 14.08
CA GLU A 243 7.46 4.28 13.75
C GLU A 243 7.17 5.27 14.89
N LEU A 244 7.26 4.85 16.14
CA LEU A 244 7.14 5.73 17.31
C LEU A 244 8.20 6.83 17.39
N LYS A 245 9.29 6.75 16.63
CA LYS A 245 10.32 7.81 16.54
C LYS A 245 10.10 8.76 15.37
N THR A 246 9.00 8.58 14.63
CA THR A 246 8.66 9.42 13.48
C THR A 246 8.38 10.86 13.92
N SER A 247 8.97 11.83 13.22
CA SER A 247 8.79 13.27 13.42
C SER A 247 8.79 13.99 12.07
N ALA A 248 8.34 15.25 12.04
CA ALA A 248 8.35 16.05 10.82
C ALA A 248 9.75 16.14 10.19
N ASP A 249 10.79 16.28 11.01
CA ASP A 249 12.17 16.37 10.52
C ASP A 249 12.67 15.04 9.94
N VAL A 250 12.28 13.91 10.54
CA VAL A 250 12.63 12.58 10.02
C VAL A 250 11.95 12.37 8.67
N ILE A 251 10.66 12.69 8.56
CA ILE A 251 9.88 12.60 7.33
C ILE A 251 10.48 13.49 6.25
N ARG A 252 10.69 14.77 6.55
CA ARG A 252 11.23 15.77 5.61
C ARG A 252 12.57 15.34 5.02
N ARG A 253 13.52 14.94 5.87
CA ARG A 253 14.83 14.46 5.41
C ARG A 253 14.74 13.20 4.54
N TYR A 254 13.85 12.30 4.89
CA TYR A 254 13.63 11.10 4.10
C TYR A 254 13.01 11.43 2.73
N GLU A 255 11.95 12.22 2.70
CA GLU A 255 11.26 12.61 1.48
C GLU A 255 12.15 13.44 0.56
N GLN A 256 12.86 14.44 1.10
CA GLN A 256 13.79 15.24 0.32
C GLN A 256 14.81 14.35 -0.39
N ARG A 257 15.46 13.46 0.35
CA ARG A 257 16.50 12.58 -0.21
C ARG A 257 15.94 11.56 -1.20
N THR A 258 14.78 10.98 -0.90
CA THR A 258 14.28 9.78 -1.58
C THR A 258 13.14 10.10 -2.54
N TYR A 259 12.20 10.98 -2.15
CA TYR A 259 11.01 11.27 -2.94
C TYR A 259 11.23 12.37 -3.96
N TYR A 260 12.08 13.33 -3.63
CA TYR A 260 12.28 14.54 -4.44
C TYR A 260 13.73 14.68 -4.96
N ALA A 261 14.46 13.58 -5.04
CA ALA A 261 15.81 13.51 -5.61
C ALA A 261 16.84 14.49 -4.97
N GLY A 262 16.65 14.81 -3.70
CA GLY A 262 17.49 15.79 -2.96
C GLY A 262 16.95 17.22 -2.98
N GLU A 263 16.00 17.52 -3.83
CA GLU A 263 15.37 18.85 -3.94
C GLU A 263 14.31 19.07 -2.86
N TRP A 264 13.98 20.34 -2.59
CA TRP A 264 12.91 20.68 -1.67
C TRP A 264 12.10 21.87 -2.19
N SER A 265 10.78 21.74 -2.08
CA SER A 265 9.82 22.82 -2.36
C SER A 265 8.94 23.07 -1.12
N PRO A 266 8.58 24.30 -0.79
CA PRO A 266 7.61 24.60 0.26
C PRO A 266 6.27 23.90 0.08
N ALA A 267 5.88 23.57 -1.16
CA ALA A 267 4.65 22.86 -1.46
C ALA A 267 4.62 21.42 -0.88
N TYR A 268 5.79 20.81 -0.64
CA TYR A 268 5.88 19.44 -0.09
C TYR A 268 5.61 19.43 1.43
N GLU A 269 5.81 20.56 2.11
CA GLU A 269 5.68 20.66 3.56
C GLU A 269 4.28 20.27 4.05
N ARG A 270 3.23 20.53 3.28
CA ARG A 270 1.86 20.13 3.61
C ARG A 270 1.76 18.60 3.82
N TRP A 271 2.44 17.82 3.02
CA TRP A 271 2.42 16.36 3.09
C TRP A 271 3.24 15.82 4.26
N VAL A 272 4.38 16.46 4.54
CA VAL A 272 5.16 16.20 5.76
C VAL A 272 4.31 16.46 7.00
N GLN A 273 3.61 17.59 7.05
CA GLN A 273 2.78 17.96 8.21
C GLN A 273 1.54 17.07 8.33
N MET A 274 0.97 16.62 7.22
CA MET A 274 -0.12 15.64 7.20
C MET A 274 0.32 14.34 7.91
N LEU A 275 1.43 13.77 7.51
CA LEU A 275 1.94 12.53 8.09
C LEU A 275 2.42 12.71 9.52
N ALA A 276 3.23 13.75 9.79
CA ALA A 276 3.76 14.05 11.13
C ALA A 276 2.64 14.34 12.13
N GLY A 277 1.55 14.95 11.69
CA GLY A 277 0.40 15.26 12.53
C GLY A 277 -0.31 14.03 13.11
N LEU A 278 -0.30 12.91 12.39
CA LEU A 278 -0.78 11.62 12.91
C LEU A 278 0.06 11.12 14.08
N TYR A 279 1.38 11.32 14.02
CA TYR A 279 2.32 10.92 15.08
C TYR A 279 2.39 11.92 16.25
N ARG A 280 1.92 13.16 16.06
CA ARG A 280 1.74 14.14 17.14
C ARG A 280 0.40 14.01 17.84
N GLY A 281 -0.57 13.37 17.20
CA GLY A 281 -1.93 13.23 17.67
C GLY A 281 -2.12 12.12 18.71
N PRO A 282 -3.33 12.05 19.29
CA PRO A 282 -3.66 11.05 20.31
C PRO A 282 -3.70 9.60 19.78
N GLY A 283 -3.81 9.44 18.47
CA GLY A 283 -3.82 8.12 17.79
C GLY A 283 -2.44 7.58 17.42
N ARG A 284 -1.35 8.20 17.89
CA ARG A 284 0.03 7.84 17.52
C ARG A 284 0.31 6.34 17.59
N ASP A 285 -0.06 5.71 18.68
CA ASP A 285 0.28 4.29 18.91
C ASP A 285 -0.44 3.37 17.93
N VAL A 286 -1.73 3.58 17.68
CA VAL A 286 -2.49 2.78 16.72
C VAL A 286 -2.05 3.05 15.27
N VAL A 287 -1.65 4.27 14.95
CA VAL A 287 -1.06 4.63 13.64
C VAL A 287 0.27 3.90 13.46
N ALA A 288 1.17 3.98 14.44
CA ALA A 288 2.46 3.30 14.41
C ALA A 288 2.32 1.79 14.32
N TRP A 289 1.34 1.20 15.03
CA TRP A 289 1.05 -0.23 14.99
C TRP A 289 0.63 -0.69 13.61
N ASN A 290 -0.38 -0.04 13.02
CA ASN A 290 -0.83 -0.37 11.66
C ASN A 290 0.27 -0.17 10.62
N SER A 291 1.07 0.89 10.76
CA SER A 291 2.24 1.14 9.91
C SER A 291 3.26 0.01 9.99
N ALA A 292 3.52 -0.52 11.19
CA ALA A 292 4.43 -1.65 11.41
C ALA A 292 3.93 -2.94 10.75
N LEU A 293 2.63 -3.26 10.91
CA LEU A 293 2.00 -4.41 10.25
C LEU A 293 2.06 -4.30 8.72
N VAL A 294 1.92 -3.08 8.19
CA VAL A 294 2.04 -2.83 6.74
C VAL A 294 3.48 -3.02 6.27
N TYR A 295 4.50 -2.65 7.05
CA TYR A 295 5.89 -2.97 6.69
C TYR A 295 6.14 -4.47 6.59
N ASP A 296 5.61 -5.25 7.53
CA ASP A 296 5.71 -6.71 7.49
C ASP A 296 5.02 -7.28 6.24
N MET A 297 3.80 -6.82 5.92
CA MET A 297 3.10 -7.19 4.70
C MET A 297 3.95 -6.88 3.45
N ILE A 298 4.48 -5.67 3.33
CA ILE A 298 5.28 -5.24 2.18
C ILE A 298 6.52 -6.15 2.03
N PHE A 299 7.23 -6.41 3.12
CA PHE A 299 8.46 -7.19 3.12
C PHE A 299 8.23 -8.67 2.82
N THR A 300 7.14 -9.23 3.34
CA THR A 300 6.88 -10.68 3.27
C THR A 300 6.09 -11.13 2.05
N GLN A 301 5.43 -10.21 1.32
CA GLN A 301 4.53 -10.53 0.21
C GLN A 301 5.00 -9.90 -1.12
N PRO A 302 6.10 -10.37 -1.71
CA PRO A 302 6.58 -9.89 -2.99
C PRO A 302 5.58 -10.20 -4.11
N VAL A 303 5.40 -9.26 -5.05
CA VAL A 303 4.50 -9.40 -6.21
C VAL A 303 5.25 -9.64 -7.52
N LEU A 304 6.56 -9.41 -7.56
CA LEU A 304 7.35 -9.45 -8.78
C LEU A 304 7.37 -10.81 -9.47
N TYR A 305 7.23 -11.89 -8.73
CA TYR A 305 7.25 -13.25 -9.28
C TYR A 305 6.01 -13.57 -10.13
N GLU A 306 4.96 -12.74 -10.04
CA GLU A 306 3.72 -12.91 -10.76
C GLU A 306 3.57 -11.92 -11.94
N PHE A 307 4.57 -11.08 -12.22
CA PHE A 307 4.52 -10.08 -13.30
C PHE A 307 4.21 -10.71 -14.66
N GLY A 308 4.77 -11.89 -14.95
CA GLY A 308 4.48 -12.64 -16.17
C GLY A 308 3.02 -13.14 -16.31
N ALA A 309 2.25 -13.11 -15.22
CA ALA A 309 0.83 -13.49 -15.22
C ALA A 309 -0.13 -12.31 -15.47
N ILE A 310 0.36 -11.07 -15.49
CA ILE A 310 -0.45 -9.88 -15.79
C ILE A 310 -0.92 -9.95 -17.24
N ARG A 311 -2.23 -9.76 -17.48
CA ARG A 311 -2.88 -9.87 -18.80
C ARG A 311 -3.52 -8.57 -19.28
N VAL A 312 -3.47 -7.52 -18.48
CA VAL A 312 -4.04 -6.21 -18.80
C VAL A 312 -2.98 -5.28 -19.36
N PRO A 313 -3.32 -4.33 -20.25
CA PRO A 313 -2.37 -3.31 -20.69
C PRO A 313 -1.71 -2.64 -19.49
N THR A 314 -0.39 -2.52 -19.50
CA THR A 314 0.36 -2.00 -18.36
C THR A 314 1.24 -0.83 -18.77
N LEU A 315 1.19 0.27 -17.99
CA LEU A 315 2.03 1.45 -18.11
C LEU A 315 2.90 1.59 -16.86
N LEU A 316 4.18 1.77 -17.04
CA LEU A 316 5.15 2.09 -15.99
C LEU A 316 5.54 3.57 -16.12
N LEU A 317 5.37 4.35 -15.05
CA LEU A 317 5.76 5.76 -14.94
C LEU A 317 6.82 5.85 -13.84
N ILE A 318 8.09 5.97 -14.21
CA ILE A 318 9.22 5.76 -13.28
C ILE A 318 10.13 6.98 -13.23
N GLY A 319 10.31 7.55 -12.03
CA GLY A 319 11.36 8.53 -11.75
C GLY A 319 12.69 7.82 -11.51
N ASP A 320 13.69 8.13 -12.35
CA ASP A 320 14.98 7.44 -12.37
C ASP A 320 15.85 7.71 -11.13
N LYS A 321 15.58 8.83 -10.43
CA LYS A 321 16.29 9.21 -9.21
C LYS A 321 15.73 8.55 -7.95
N ASP A 322 14.69 7.74 -8.09
CA ASP A 322 14.14 6.96 -6.98
C ASP A 322 15.17 5.95 -6.45
N THR A 323 15.28 5.88 -5.15
CA THR A 323 16.18 4.95 -4.43
C THR A 323 15.47 4.15 -3.34
N THR A 324 14.13 4.15 -3.38
CA THR A 324 13.29 3.53 -2.34
C THR A 324 13.49 2.00 -2.33
N ALA A 325 13.85 1.48 -1.15
CA ALA A 325 13.86 0.05 -0.88
C ALA A 325 13.59 -0.20 0.60
N ILE A 326 12.77 -1.19 0.93
CA ILE A 326 12.43 -1.52 2.31
C ILE A 326 13.63 -2.17 3.00
N GLY A 327 13.95 -1.68 4.21
CA GLY A 327 15.06 -2.20 5.01
C GLY A 327 16.46 -1.84 4.48
N LYS A 328 16.54 -0.97 3.47
CA LYS A 328 17.83 -0.55 2.88
C LYS A 328 18.80 0.03 3.92
N ASP A 329 18.29 0.74 4.89
CA ASP A 329 19.07 1.40 5.95
C ASP A 329 19.64 0.44 7.00
N VAL A 330 19.13 -0.77 7.09
CA VAL A 330 19.64 -1.84 7.98
C VAL A 330 20.33 -2.98 7.22
N ALA A 331 20.35 -2.87 5.89
CA ALA A 331 21.03 -3.86 5.04
C ALA A 331 22.56 -3.78 5.17
N PRO A 332 23.28 -4.90 5.05
CA PRO A 332 24.73 -4.91 4.93
C PRO A 332 25.20 -3.98 3.78
N PRO A 333 26.39 -3.37 3.88
CA PRO A 333 26.85 -2.37 2.89
C PRO A 333 26.83 -2.84 1.43
N ASP A 334 27.21 -4.10 1.19
CA ASP A 334 27.20 -4.69 -0.15
C ASP A 334 25.80 -4.94 -0.70
N VAL A 335 24.83 -5.26 0.18
CA VAL A 335 23.41 -5.38 -0.14
C VAL A 335 22.82 -4.01 -0.38
N HIS A 336 23.05 -3.05 0.56
CA HIS A 336 22.59 -1.67 0.44
C HIS A 336 22.94 -1.05 -0.91
N ALA A 337 24.17 -1.27 -1.39
CA ALA A 337 24.64 -0.73 -2.66
C ALA A 337 23.87 -1.26 -3.89
N LYS A 338 23.20 -2.39 -3.79
CA LYS A 338 22.46 -3.03 -4.89
C LYS A 338 20.98 -2.61 -4.93
N LEU A 339 20.43 -2.12 -3.81
CA LEU A 339 19.01 -1.87 -3.64
C LEU A 339 18.54 -0.54 -4.24
N GLY A 340 17.32 -0.52 -4.77
CA GLY A 340 16.64 0.69 -5.22
C GLY A 340 17.29 1.32 -6.45
N ARG A 341 17.76 0.52 -7.40
CA ARG A 341 18.32 1.02 -8.67
C ARG A 341 17.23 1.10 -9.73
N TYR A 342 16.36 2.11 -9.61
CA TYR A 342 15.13 2.21 -10.40
C TYR A 342 15.32 2.16 -11.91
N PRO A 343 16.33 2.77 -12.56
CA PRO A 343 16.49 2.62 -14.01
C PRO A 343 16.67 1.15 -14.46
N ALA A 344 17.38 0.34 -13.67
CA ALA A 344 17.53 -1.07 -13.97
C ALA A 344 16.28 -1.89 -13.59
N LEU A 345 15.64 -1.53 -12.46
CA LEU A 345 14.41 -2.17 -11.99
C LEU A 345 13.26 -1.93 -12.98
N ALA A 346 13.11 -0.71 -13.50
CA ALA A 346 12.10 -0.35 -14.48
C ALA A 346 12.19 -1.21 -15.76
N LYS A 347 13.38 -1.30 -16.34
CA LYS A 347 13.61 -2.10 -17.56
C LYS A 347 13.37 -3.60 -17.33
N ARG A 348 13.81 -4.12 -16.18
CA ARG A 348 13.54 -5.51 -15.80
C ARG A 348 12.05 -5.77 -15.62
N THR A 349 11.33 -4.85 -14.97
CA THR A 349 9.89 -4.94 -14.78
C THR A 349 9.13 -4.86 -16.09
N GLN A 350 9.52 -3.93 -16.97
CA GLN A 350 8.97 -3.83 -18.32
C GLN A 350 9.12 -5.15 -19.10
N ALA A 351 10.30 -5.75 -19.04
CA ALA A 351 10.55 -7.02 -19.72
C ALA A 351 9.76 -8.20 -19.10
N ALA A 352 9.47 -8.14 -17.79
CA ALA A 352 8.75 -9.19 -17.08
C ALA A 352 7.22 -9.14 -17.26
N ILE A 353 6.66 -7.95 -17.53
CA ILE A 353 5.21 -7.78 -17.74
C ILE A 353 4.90 -7.78 -19.24
N PRO A 354 4.10 -8.74 -19.76
CA PRO A 354 3.80 -8.82 -21.18
C PRO A 354 3.19 -7.52 -21.74
N GLY A 355 3.81 -6.94 -22.74
CA GLY A 355 3.31 -5.74 -23.43
C GLY A 355 3.37 -4.44 -22.60
N ALA A 356 4.11 -4.40 -21.51
CA ALA A 356 4.26 -3.19 -20.69
C ALA A 356 4.98 -2.07 -21.46
N VAL A 357 4.44 -0.86 -21.31
CA VAL A 357 5.03 0.38 -21.79
C VAL A 357 5.74 1.08 -20.64
N LEU A 358 6.97 1.52 -20.85
CA LEU A 358 7.77 2.25 -19.86
C LEU A 358 7.94 3.70 -20.29
N TYR A 359 7.65 4.62 -19.37
CA TYR A 359 8.01 6.03 -19.46
C TYR A 359 8.92 6.39 -18.28
N GLU A 360 10.12 6.86 -18.57
CA GLU A 360 11.13 7.24 -17.58
C GLU A 360 11.17 8.76 -17.39
N PHE A 361 11.29 9.22 -16.14
CA PHE A 361 11.50 10.62 -15.79
C PHE A 361 12.94 10.78 -15.24
N PRO A 362 13.92 11.17 -16.07
CA PRO A 362 15.35 11.12 -15.71
C PRO A 362 15.75 11.98 -14.51
N ALA A 363 14.98 13.04 -14.22
CA ALA A 363 15.27 13.97 -13.14
C ALA A 363 14.45 13.74 -11.86
N LEU A 364 13.37 12.92 -11.91
CA LEU A 364 12.42 12.81 -10.81
C LEU A 364 12.72 11.63 -9.89
N GLY A 365 12.30 11.79 -8.63
CA GLY A 365 12.41 10.78 -7.58
C GLY A 365 11.17 9.89 -7.47
N HIS A 366 10.88 9.46 -6.23
CA HIS A 366 9.83 8.51 -5.91
C HIS A 366 8.40 9.04 -6.09
N ALA A 367 8.19 10.35 -6.03
CA ALA A 367 6.87 10.98 -6.11
C ALA A 367 6.76 11.93 -7.32
N PRO A 368 6.88 11.45 -8.56
CA PRO A 368 6.87 12.31 -9.76
C PRO A 368 5.59 13.11 -9.90
N GLN A 369 4.45 12.58 -9.46
CA GLN A 369 3.14 13.25 -9.46
C GLN A 369 3.07 14.49 -8.56
N ILE A 370 4.01 14.62 -7.61
CA ILE A 370 4.11 15.77 -6.70
C ILE A 370 5.30 16.63 -7.08
N GLN A 371 6.42 16.03 -7.51
CA GLN A 371 7.67 16.72 -7.82
C GLN A 371 7.58 17.55 -9.10
N ASP A 372 7.05 16.97 -10.16
CA ASP A 372 6.75 17.65 -11.44
C ASP A 372 5.38 17.24 -11.97
N PRO A 373 4.30 17.81 -11.42
CA PRO A 373 2.94 17.44 -11.80
C PRO A 373 2.66 17.63 -13.30
N ALA A 374 3.23 18.65 -13.92
CA ALA A 374 2.96 18.97 -15.33
C ALA A 374 3.48 17.87 -16.27
N THR A 375 4.74 17.49 -16.11
CA THR A 375 5.36 16.41 -16.89
C THR A 375 4.72 15.06 -16.59
N PHE A 376 4.46 14.78 -15.30
CA PHE A 376 3.81 13.54 -14.88
C PHE A 376 2.41 13.39 -15.47
N HIS A 377 1.55 14.41 -15.35
CA HIS A 377 0.17 14.33 -15.84
C HIS A 377 0.09 14.23 -17.34
N LYS A 378 1.01 14.89 -18.07
CA LYS A 378 1.08 14.72 -19.53
C LYS A 378 1.38 13.26 -19.87
N ALA A 379 2.40 12.65 -19.27
CA ALA A 379 2.77 11.25 -19.52
C ALA A 379 1.64 10.28 -19.12
N LEU A 380 0.96 10.54 -17.99
CA LEU A 380 -0.18 9.75 -17.57
C LEU A 380 -1.32 9.79 -18.60
N LEU A 381 -1.74 10.99 -19.03
CA LEU A 381 -2.83 11.15 -19.99
C LEU A 381 -2.49 10.54 -21.36
N ASP A 382 -1.28 10.74 -21.84
CA ASP A 382 -0.80 10.17 -23.11
C ASP A 382 -0.75 8.62 -23.05
N GLY A 383 -0.44 8.07 -21.89
CA GLY A 383 -0.33 6.63 -21.67
C GLY A 383 -1.63 5.92 -21.30
N LEU A 384 -2.71 6.65 -21.01
CA LEU A 384 -4.01 6.03 -20.74
C LEU A 384 -4.54 5.36 -22.00
N ALA A 385 -4.80 4.03 -21.92
CA ALA A 385 -5.31 3.25 -23.04
C ALA A 385 -6.59 3.89 -23.63
N PRO A 386 -6.81 3.84 -24.95
CA PRO A 386 -8.04 4.33 -25.55
C PRO A 386 -9.25 3.55 -25.01
N ALA A 387 -10.44 4.16 -25.02
CA ALA A 387 -11.67 3.48 -24.65
C ALA A 387 -11.84 2.22 -25.51
N LYS A 388 -12.19 1.09 -24.88
CA LYS A 388 -12.64 -0.09 -25.67
C LYS A 388 -13.83 0.35 -26.54
N PRO A 389 -13.87 0.01 -27.84
CA PRO A 389 -15.05 0.27 -28.65
C PRO A 389 -16.26 -0.32 -27.95
N ALA A 390 -17.34 0.46 -27.80
CA ALA A 390 -18.59 -0.07 -27.29
C ALA A 390 -18.94 -1.29 -28.14
N ALA A 391 -19.20 -2.45 -27.50
CA ALA A 391 -19.69 -3.61 -28.19
C ALA A 391 -20.94 -3.18 -28.96
N ARG A 392 -20.85 -3.08 -30.28
CA ARG A 392 -21.99 -2.78 -31.12
C ARG A 392 -23.02 -3.85 -30.80
N GLY A 393 -24.10 -3.46 -30.13
CA GLY A 393 -25.21 -4.33 -29.83
C GLY A 393 -25.59 -5.04 -31.12
N ALA A 394 -25.54 -6.36 -31.09
CA ALA A 394 -26.10 -7.19 -32.11
C ALA A 394 -27.60 -6.82 -32.21
N ARG A 395 -27.93 -5.90 -33.09
CA ARG A 395 -29.33 -5.71 -33.47
C ARG A 395 -29.77 -7.04 -34.01
N ALA A 396 -30.74 -7.67 -33.34
CA ALA A 396 -31.50 -8.81 -33.81
C ALA A 396 -32.09 -8.48 -35.19
N ALA A 397 -31.45 -8.98 -36.24
CA ALA A 397 -32.07 -9.14 -37.53
C ALA A 397 -32.86 -10.45 -37.47
N GLY A 398 -34.10 -10.33 -37.13
CA GLY A 398 -34.97 -11.48 -37.04
C GLY A 398 -36.40 -11.06 -36.94
N ALA A 399 -37.04 -10.83 -38.07
CA ALA A 399 -38.46 -11.06 -38.34
C ALA A 399 -38.87 -10.36 -39.65
N ALA A 400 -38.51 -10.92 -40.79
CA ALA A 400 -39.28 -10.72 -42.01
C ALA A 400 -40.19 -11.93 -42.13
N GLY A 401 -41.45 -11.73 -41.81
CA GLY A 401 -42.47 -12.76 -41.90
C GLY A 401 -42.72 -13.18 -43.33
N SER A 402 -42.81 -14.47 -43.55
CA SER A 402 -43.44 -15.06 -44.72
C SER A 402 -44.96 -15.01 -44.55
N ALA A 403 -45.60 -14.11 -45.28
CA ALA A 403 -47.05 -14.23 -45.56
C ALA A 403 -47.24 -15.29 -46.62
N GLY A 404 -47.73 -16.42 -46.21
CA GLY A 404 -48.24 -17.45 -47.14
C GLY A 404 -49.62 -17.06 -47.67
N SER A 405 -49.72 -16.98 -48.97
CA SER A 405 -50.99 -16.91 -49.70
C SER A 405 -51.69 -18.24 -49.62
N ALA A 406 -52.92 -18.22 -49.16
CA ALA A 406 -53.92 -19.29 -49.42
C ALA A 406 -54.57 -18.99 -50.74
N GLY A 407 -54.76 -19.99 -51.58
CA GLY A 407 -55.57 -20.00 -52.74
C GLY A 407 -56.06 -21.42 -52.98
N GLU A 408 -57.36 -21.53 -52.96
CA GLU A 408 -58.23 -22.64 -53.38
C GLU A 408 -58.10 -24.01 -52.69
#